data_57348787622aa5ad4f3a93e705965816
#
_entry.id   57348787622aa5ad4f3a93e705965816
#
_cell.length_a   1.000
_cell.length_b   1.000
_cell.length_c   1.000
_cell.angle_alpha   90.00
_cell.angle_beta   90.00
_cell.angle_gamma   90.00
#
_symmetry.space_group_name_H-M   'P 1'
#
loop_
_entity.id
_entity.type
_entity.pdbx_description
1 polymer ?
#
loop_
_entity_poly.entity_id
_entity_poly.type
_entity_poly.pdbx_seq_one_letter_code
_entity_poly.pdbx_strand_id
1 'polypeptide(L)'
;MGIEKRAHIKALLTTRKINSQWKKKFKSKPTDKDIDKLFKLFNPELKKIIKKHSKFISGSKKTLDFIKNKKIKIGINTGYSEEILNVILPELKKQRFIPDVSYSSSYTKIGRPSAEIIYKIFSELNITKGSNCIKVDDTIPGLLEGVNAGMWVVGVIFSGNEFGKTEVEFNRLSFKDKTKFRKKIKNKFKKVGAHYVIDTIKDLPKIIKIIQTRIK
;
A
#
# COMPACT_ATOMS: atom_id res chain seq x y z
N MET A 1 -8.58 0.59 -3.65
CA MET A 1 -7.12 0.61 -3.84
C MET A 1 -6.50 -0.48 -2.97
N GLY A 2 -5.23 -0.85 -3.19
CA GLY A 2 -4.50 -1.83 -2.37
C GLY A 2 -4.72 -3.32 -2.68
N ILE A 3 -5.62 -3.65 -3.60
CA ILE A 3 -5.84 -5.02 -4.11
C ILE A 3 -5.21 -5.19 -5.50
N GLU A 4 -5.15 -6.43 -5.99
CA GLU A 4 -4.70 -6.77 -7.34
C GLU A 4 -5.49 -5.96 -8.41
N LYS A 5 -4.83 -5.58 -9.51
CA LYS A 5 -5.38 -4.60 -10.46
C LYS A 5 -6.59 -5.07 -11.24
N ARG A 6 -6.64 -6.34 -11.63
CA ARG A 6 -7.81 -6.88 -12.32
C ARG A 6 -9.04 -6.86 -11.41
N ALA A 7 -8.86 -7.29 -10.15
CA ALA A 7 -9.91 -7.22 -9.12
C ALA A 7 -10.34 -5.77 -8.84
N HIS A 8 -9.40 -4.83 -8.85
CA HIS A 8 -9.70 -3.42 -8.66
C HIS A 8 -10.54 -2.85 -9.82
N ILE A 9 -10.22 -3.18 -11.08
CA ILE A 9 -11.01 -2.80 -12.25
C ILE A 9 -12.42 -3.36 -12.13
N LYS A 10 -12.55 -4.65 -11.75
CA LYS A 10 -13.85 -5.28 -11.50
C LYS A 10 -14.67 -4.52 -10.45
N ALA A 11 -14.04 -4.24 -9.31
CA ALA A 11 -14.67 -3.48 -8.23
C ALA A 11 -15.12 -2.07 -8.65
N LEU A 12 -14.33 -1.37 -9.46
CA LEU A 12 -14.71 -0.06 -10.01
C LEU A 12 -15.91 -0.15 -10.94
N LEU A 13 -15.94 -1.12 -11.85
CA LEU A 13 -17.03 -1.33 -12.80
C LEU A 13 -18.34 -1.72 -12.12
N THR A 14 -18.31 -2.28 -10.91
CA THR A 14 -19.50 -2.60 -10.11
C THR A 14 -20.06 -1.41 -9.33
N THR A 15 -19.29 -0.31 -9.19
CA THR A 15 -19.80 0.89 -8.50
C THR A 15 -20.99 1.48 -9.27
N ARG A 16 -22.00 1.96 -8.54
CA ARG A 16 -23.24 2.51 -9.13
C ARG A 16 -22.96 3.55 -10.23
N LYS A 17 -22.04 4.47 -9.96
CA LYS A 17 -21.68 5.57 -10.90
C LYS A 17 -21.08 5.03 -12.18
N ILE A 18 -20.05 4.20 -12.10
CA ILE A 18 -19.33 3.70 -13.28
C ILE A 18 -20.19 2.69 -14.04
N ASN A 19 -20.90 1.80 -13.33
CA ASN A 19 -21.78 0.84 -13.97
C ASN A 19 -22.91 1.50 -14.77
N SER A 20 -23.53 2.57 -14.24
CA SER A 20 -24.55 3.31 -14.98
C SER A 20 -24.00 4.01 -16.23
N GLN A 21 -22.79 4.61 -16.14
CA GLN A 21 -22.13 5.20 -17.30
C GLN A 21 -21.74 4.16 -18.34
N TRP A 22 -21.28 2.99 -17.92
CA TRP A 22 -20.96 1.87 -18.79
C TRP A 22 -22.20 1.41 -19.58
N LYS A 23 -23.32 1.16 -18.86
CA LYS A 23 -24.58 0.77 -19.49
C LYS A 23 -25.09 1.80 -20.46
N LYS A 24 -24.97 3.10 -20.14
CA LYS A 24 -25.37 4.18 -21.06
C LYS A 24 -24.56 4.14 -22.36
N LYS A 25 -23.24 3.87 -22.26
CA LYS A 25 -22.32 3.89 -23.41
C LYS A 25 -22.41 2.59 -24.24
N PHE A 26 -22.40 1.43 -23.58
CA PHE A 26 -22.27 0.14 -24.23
C PHE A 26 -23.59 -0.67 -24.29
N LYS A 27 -24.69 -0.13 -23.76
CA LYS A 27 -26.03 -0.76 -23.71
C LYS A 27 -26.08 -2.12 -23.02
N SER A 28 -25.03 -2.52 -22.31
CA SER A 28 -24.88 -3.80 -21.61
C SER A 28 -24.17 -3.62 -20.26
N LYS A 29 -24.22 -4.64 -19.40
CA LYS A 29 -23.37 -4.68 -18.18
C LYS A 29 -21.94 -5.04 -18.56
N PRO A 30 -20.92 -4.55 -17.81
CA PRO A 30 -19.54 -5.00 -18.02
C PRO A 30 -19.40 -6.50 -17.75
N THR A 31 -18.66 -7.19 -18.61
CA THR A 31 -18.36 -8.62 -18.54
C THR A 31 -16.92 -8.87 -18.06
N ASP A 32 -16.59 -10.13 -17.73
CA ASP A 32 -15.19 -10.48 -17.41
C ASP A 32 -14.25 -10.26 -18.61
N LYS A 33 -14.74 -10.42 -19.85
CA LYS A 33 -13.97 -10.09 -21.07
C LYS A 33 -13.64 -8.58 -21.16
N ASP A 34 -14.56 -7.72 -20.74
CA ASP A 34 -14.32 -6.28 -20.69
C ASP A 34 -13.30 -5.93 -19.61
N ILE A 35 -13.35 -6.58 -18.45
CA ILE A 35 -12.38 -6.44 -17.39
C ILE A 35 -10.99 -6.82 -17.87
N ASP A 36 -10.85 -7.97 -18.56
CA ASP A 36 -9.58 -8.45 -19.12
C ASP A 36 -9.02 -7.50 -20.18
N LYS A 37 -9.89 -6.97 -21.04
CA LYS A 37 -9.51 -5.95 -22.04
C LYS A 37 -8.98 -4.68 -21.35
N LEU A 38 -9.68 -4.16 -20.36
CA LEU A 38 -9.26 -2.97 -19.61
C LEU A 38 -7.95 -3.23 -18.85
N PHE A 39 -7.79 -4.41 -18.27
CA PHE A 39 -6.57 -4.78 -17.57
C PHE A 39 -5.36 -4.87 -18.52
N LYS A 40 -5.53 -5.44 -19.71
CA LYS A 40 -4.49 -5.47 -20.76
C LYS A 40 -4.08 -4.07 -21.20
N LEU A 41 -5.00 -3.13 -21.30
CA LEU A 41 -4.71 -1.74 -21.66
C LEU A 41 -4.05 -0.94 -20.52
N PHE A 42 -4.35 -1.31 -19.27
CA PHE A 42 -3.87 -0.58 -18.10
C PHE A 42 -2.36 -0.70 -17.88
N ASN A 43 -1.78 -1.90 -18.00
CA ASN A 43 -0.38 -2.15 -17.69
C ASN A 43 0.59 -1.35 -18.58
N PRO A 44 0.45 -1.29 -19.93
CA PRO A 44 1.30 -0.47 -20.78
C PRO A 44 1.25 1.01 -20.42
N GLU A 45 0.06 1.55 -20.15
CA GLU A 45 -0.10 2.95 -19.76
C GLU A 45 0.52 3.24 -18.39
N LEU A 46 0.33 2.34 -17.43
CA LEU A 46 0.98 2.45 -16.12
C LEU A 46 2.51 2.45 -16.24
N LYS A 47 3.09 1.57 -17.06
CA LYS A 47 4.54 1.54 -17.29
C LYS A 47 5.12 2.85 -17.80
N LYS A 48 4.40 3.56 -18.68
CA LYS A 48 4.84 4.86 -19.22
C LYS A 48 4.98 5.92 -18.13
N ILE A 49 4.10 5.91 -17.13
CA ILE A 49 4.02 6.96 -16.12
C ILE A 49 4.69 6.59 -14.79
N ILE A 50 4.79 5.29 -14.45
CA ILE A 50 5.20 4.84 -13.10
C ILE A 50 6.60 5.35 -12.71
N LYS A 51 7.54 5.43 -13.64
CA LYS A 51 8.89 5.96 -13.38
C LYS A 51 8.85 7.40 -12.86
N LYS A 52 8.01 8.24 -13.46
CA LYS A 52 7.85 9.65 -13.04
C LYS A 52 7.25 9.78 -11.64
N HIS A 53 6.47 8.77 -11.22
CA HIS A 53 5.76 8.73 -9.94
C HIS A 53 6.42 7.82 -8.89
N SER A 54 7.64 7.31 -9.15
CA SER A 54 8.39 6.45 -8.22
C SER A 54 9.31 7.23 -7.27
N LYS A 55 9.13 8.54 -7.15
CA LYS A 55 9.87 9.36 -6.19
C LYS A 55 9.39 9.09 -4.77
N PHE A 56 10.32 9.12 -3.82
CA PHE A 56 9.97 9.03 -2.41
C PHE A 56 9.04 10.17 -1.98
N ILE A 57 8.03 9.82 -1.20
CA ILE A 57 7.23 10.81 -0.48
C ILE A 57 8.06 11.49 0.62
N SER A 58 7.64 12.70 1.02
CA SER A 58 8.37 13.50 2.02
C SER A 58 8.61 12.71 3.31
N GLY A 59 9.87 12.67 3.74
CA GLY A 59 10.33 11.98 4.96
C GLY A 59 10.72 10.52 4.79
N SER A 60 10.40 9.85 3.66
CA SER A 60 10.72 8.44 3.45
C SER A 60 12.22 8.17 3.56
N LYS A 61 13.08 8.98 2.92
CA LYS A 61 14.53 8.77 2.96
C LYS A 61 15.07 8.74 4.39
N LYS A 62 14.72 9.74 5.21
CA LYS A 62 15.15 9.80 6.63
C LYS A 62 14.64 8.61 7.44
N THR A 63 13.41 8.19 7.19
CA THR A 63 12.80 7.02 7.85
C THR A 63 13.50 5.73 7.46
N LEU A 64 13.80 5.53 6.17
CA LEU A 64 14.53 4.35 5.69
C LEU A 64 15.97 4.32 6.22
N ASP A 65 16.66 5.46 6.27
CA ASP A 65 18.00 5.55 6.86
C ASP A 65 17.97 5.20 8.36
N PHE A 66 16.96 5.67 9.11
CA PHE A 66 16.77 5.28 10.51
C PHE A 66 16.58 3.75 10.66
N ILE A 67 15.74 3.12 9.82
CA ILE A 67 15.48 1.68 9.85
C ILE A 67 16.76 0.91 9.54
N LYS A 68 17.51 1.33 8.52
CA LYS A 68 18.78 0.73 8.13
C LYS A 68 19.83 0.83 9.25
N ASN A 69 19.97 2.00 9.89
CA ASN A 69 20.90 2.20 10.99
C ASN A 69 20.56 1.34 12.22
N LYS A 70 19.30 0.93 12.38
CA LYS A 70 18.84 -0.02 13.38
C LYS A 70 19.00 -1.49 12.94
N LYS A 71 19.56 -1.75 11.76
CA LYS A 71 19.73 -3.10 11.17
C LYS A 71 18.38 -3.87 11.05
N ILE A 72 17.27 -3.15 10.91
CA ILE A 72 15.95 -3.74 10.72
C ILE A 72 15.78 -4.08 9.24
N LYS A 73 15.39 -5.31 8.94
CA LYS A 73 15.12 -5.78 7.58
C LYS A 73 13.86 -5.14 7.00
N ILE A 74 13.87 -4.89 5.68
CA ILE A 74 12.76 -4.26 4.97
C ILE A 74 12.30 -5.17 3.84
N GLY A 75 11.07 -5.69 3.95
CA GLY A 75 10.36 -6.36 2.87
C GLY A 75 9.37 -5.40 2.21
N ILE A 76 9.29 -5.42 0.88
CA ILE A 76 8.26 -4.71 0.12
C ILE A 76 7.29 -5.72 -0.47
N ASN A 77 5.99 -5.44 -0.35
CA ASN A 77 4.97 -6.12 -1.13
C ASN A 77 3.97 -5.14 -1.75
N THR A 78 3.49 -5.48 -2.93
CA THR A 78 2.61 -4.59 -3.70
C THR A 78 1.48 -5.35 -4.39
N GLY A 79 0.34 -4.68 -4.57
CA GLY A 79 -0.75 -5.14 -5.44
C GLY A 79 -0.49 -4.94 -6.94
N TYR A 80 0.67 -4.44 -7.34
CA TYR A 80 1.10 -4.40 -8.73
C TYR A 80 1.58 -5.79 -9.21
N SER A 81 1.56 -5.99 -10.54
CA SER A 81 2.17 -7.16 -11.16
C SER A 81 3.70 -7.11 -11.04
N GLU A 82 4.34 -8.26 -11.24
CA GLU A 82 5.81 -8.35 -11.27
C GLU A 82 6.43 -7.44 -12.33
N GLU A 83 5.79 -7.36 -13.49
CA GLU A 83 6.19 -6.49 -14.58
C GLU A 83 6.30 -5.00 -14.17
N ILE A 84 5.36 -4.53 -13.33
CA ILE A 84 5.38 -3.15 -12.81
C ILE A 84 6.40 -3.02 -11.67
N LEU A 85 6.50 -4.01 -10.79
CA LEU A 85 7.49 -4.01 -9.72
C LEU A 85 8.92 -3.92 -10.29
N ASN A 86 9.21 -4.64 -11.37
CA ASN A 86 10.50 -4.63 -12.06
C ASN A 86 10.83 -3.27 -12.71
N VAL A 87 9.84 -2.41 -12.95
CA VAL A 87 10.07 -1.01 -13.35
C VAL A 87 10.35 -0.11 -12.15
N ILE A 88 9.76 -0.42 -10.97
CA ILE A 88 9.88 0.41 -9.76
C ILE A 88 11.23 0.17 -9.06
N LEU A 89 11.69 -1.08 -8.93
CA LEU A 89 12.90 -1.43 -8.18
C LEU A 89 14.15 -0.67 -8.65
N PRO A 90 14.44 -0.52 -9.95
CA PRO A 90 15.56 0.32 -10.42
C PRO A 90 15.42 1.80 -9.99
N GLU A 91 14.20 2.34 -9.96
CA GLU A 91 13.96 3.72 -9.54
C GLU A 91 14.18 3.91 -8.03
N LEU A 92 13.90 2.89 -7.21
CA LEU A 92 14.25 2.89 -5.79
C LEU A 92 15.78 2.83 -5.60
N LYS A 93 16.48 1.99 -6.38
CA LYS A 93 17.95 1.89 -6.35
C LYS A 93 18.62 3.23 -6.69
N LYS A 94 18.11 3.98 -7.68
CA LYS A 94 18.59 5.33 -8.00
C LYS A 94 18.45 6.29 -6.81
N GLN A 95 17.45 6.09 -5.95
CA GLN A 95 17.25 6.85 -4.72
C GLN A 95 18.01 6.28 -3.52
N ARG A 96 19.01 5.38 -3.78
CA ARG A 96 19.86 4.72 -2.77
C ARG A 96 19.08 3.89 -1.77
N PHE A 97 18.05 3.20 -2.26
CA PHE A 97 17.27 2.25 -1.47
C PHE A 97 17.11 0.92 -2.20
N ILE A 98 17.49 -0.14 -1.53
CA ILE A 98 17.32 -1.53 -1.97
C ILE A 98 16.65 -2.25 -0.79
N PRO A 99 15.44 -2.80 -0.96
CA PRO A 99 14.80 -3.63 0.07
C PRO A 99 15.55 -4.96 0.21
N ASP A 100 15.44 -5.60 1.38
CA ASP A 100 16.00 -6.94 1.59
C ASP A 100 15.25 -7.98 0.75
N VAL A 101 13.93 -7.85 0.62
CA VAL A 101 13.08 -8.67 -0.26
C VAL A 101 11.96 -7.83 -0.89
N SER A 102 11.44 -8.27 -2.04
CA SER A 102 10.32 -7.60 -2.70
C SER A 102 9.44 -8.59 -3.45
N TYR A 103 8.12 -8.47 -3.25
CA TYR A 103 7.12 -9.33 -3.89
C TYR A 103 5.98 -8.55 -4.51
N SER A 104 5.57 -8.97 -5.70
CA SER A 104 4.39 -8.49 -6.41
C SER A 104 3.16 -9.36 -6.11
N SER A 105 1.97 -8.88 -6.48
CA SER A 105 0.75 -9.69 -6.40
C SER A 105 0.76 -10.93 -7.31
N SER A 106 1.70 -11.04 -8.24
CA SER A 106 1.83 -12.19 -9.15
C SER A 106 2.35 -13.45 -8.45
N TYR A 107 2.94 -13.32 -7.24
CA TYR A 107 3.51 -14.46 -6.50
C TYR A 107 2.50 -15.28 -5.71
N THR A 108 1.25 -14.87 -5.68
CA THR A 108 0.21 -15.55 -4.92
C THR A 108 -1.06 -15.76 -5.73
N LYS A 109 -1.77 -16.86 -5.46
CA LYS A 109 -3.08 -17.11 -6.07
C LYS A 109 -4.18 -16.28 -5.42
N ILE A 110 -4.05 -16.02 -4.12
CA ILE A 110 -5.02 -15.26 -3.34
C ILE A 110 -4.37 -13.92 -3.00
N GLY A 111 -4.90 -12.84 -3.59
CA GLY A 111 -4.45 -11.48 -3.31
C GLY A 111 -4.89 -10.97 -1.93
N ARG A 112 -4.45 -9.75 -1.60
CA ARG A 112 -4.86 -9.05 -0.39
C ARG A 112 -6.38 -9.11 -0.17
N PRO A 113 -6.82 -9.34 1.07
CA PRO A 113 -6.09 -9.25 2.34
C PRO A 113 -5.45 -10.57 2.84
N SER A 114 -5.26 -11.60 1.98
CA SER A 114 -4.52 -12.81 2.35
C SER A 114 -3.09 -12.46 2.76
N ALA A 115 -2.58 -13.13 3.81
CA ALA A 115 -1.22 -12.97 4.31
C ALA A 115 -0.17 -13.79 3.51
N GLU A 116 -0.55 -14.41 2.41
CA GLU A 116 0.29 -15.34 1.65
C GLU A 116 1.63 -14.72 1.22
N ILE A 117 1.60 -13.47 0.72
CA ILE A 117 2.84 -12.75 0.37
C ILE A 117 3.70 -12.46 1.61
N ILE A 118 3.07 -12.14 2.73
CA ILE A 118 3.79 -11.88 3.99
C ILE A 118 4.52 -13.13 4.46
N TYR A 119 3.90 -14.29 4.38
CA TYR A 119 4.55 -15.55 4.76
C TYR A 119 5.73 -15.90 3.84
N LYS A 120 5.67 -15.55 2.56
CA LYS A 120 6.84 -15.67 1.67
C LYS A 120 7.99 -14.76 2.13
N ILE A 121 7.69 -13.50 2.48
CA ILE A 121 8.67 -12.56 3.02
C ILE A 121 9.26 -13.10 4.34
N PHE A 122 8.43 -13.66 5.22
CA PHE A 122 8.88 -14.26 6.47
C PHE A 122 9.86 -15.41 6.23
N SER A 123 9.51 -16.31 5.32
CA SER A 123 10.38 -17.44 4.95
C SER A 123 11.75 -16.97 4.43
N GLU A 124 11.78 -15.99 3.52
CA GLU A 124 13.02 -15.51 2.92
C GLU A 124 13.91 -14.71 3.89
N LEU A 125 13.29 -14.01 4.83
CA LEU A 125 13.99 -13.26 5.88
C LEU A 125 14.25 -14.07 7.16
N ASN A 126 13.89 -15.36 7.19
CA ASN A 126 13.98 -16.26 8.35
C ASN A 126 13.22 -15.72 9.58
N ILE A 127 12.00 -15.19 9.36
CA ILE A 127 11.13 -14.66 10.39
C ILE A 127 10.18 -15.77 10.86
N THR A 128 10.20 -16.06 12.15
CA THR A 128 9.36 -17.12 12.77
C THR A 128 8.11 -16.60 13.44
N LYS A 129 8.07 -15.30 13.81
CA LYS A 129 6.94 -14.70 14.53
C LYS A 129 6.53 -13.38 13.89
N GLY A 130 5.28 -13.27 13.47
CA GLY A 130 4.71 -12.01 12.94
C GLY A 130 4.74 -10.87 13.95
N SER A 131 4.64 -11.18 15.26
CA SER A 131 4.75 -10.20 16.34
C SER A 131 6.10 -9.47 16.42
N ASN A 132 7.14 -9.97 15.73
CA ASN A 132 8.43 -9.29 15.58
C ASN A 132 8.49 -8.35 14.37
N CYS A 133 7.38 -8.22 13.63
CA CYS A 133 7.29 -7.50 12.39
C CYS A 133 6.30 -6.34 12.46
N ILE A 134 6.54 -5.32 11.64
CA ILE A 134 5.65 -4.18 11.49
C ILE A 134 5.19 -4.11 10.03
N LYS A 135 3.88 -4.16 9.82
CA LYS A 135 3.27 -3.83 8.54
C LYS A 135 2.93 -2.34 8.52
N VAL A 136 3.47 -1.63 7.56
CA VAL A 136 3.14 -0.21 7.30
C VAL A 136 2.37 -0.14 5.98
N ASP A 137 1.16 0.37 6.01
CA ASP A 137 0.33 0.48 4.80
C ASP A 137 -0.62 1.69 4.89
N ASP A 138 -1.14 2.12 3.76
CA ASP A 138 -2.06 3.25 3.60
C ASP A 138 -3.42 2.83 3.03
N THR A 139 -3.66 1.52 2.93
CA THR A 139 -4.88 0.92 2.39
C THR A 139 -5.49 -0.10 3.34
N ILE A 140 -6.81 -0.19 3.35
CA ILE A 140 -7.53 -1.19 4.16
C ILE A 140 -7.08 -2.63 3.86
N PRO A 141 -6.98 -3.09 2.58
CA PRO A 141 -6.50 -4.44 2.29
C PRO A 141 -5.06 -4.71 2.75
N GLY A 142 -4.17 -3.71 2.67
CA GLY A 142 -2.80 -3.86 3.13
C GLY A 142 -2.67 -3.90 4.66
N LEU A 143 -3.50 -3.16 5.38
CA LEU A 143 -3.56 -3.24 6.85
C LEU A 143 -4.11 -4.60 7.31
N LEU A 144 -5.19 -5.08 6.69
CA LEU A 144 -5.77 -6.41 6.97
C LEU A 144 -4.78 -7.54 6.67
N GLU A 145 -3.98 -7.43 5.61
CA GLU A 145 -2.90 -8.36 5.30
C GLU A 145 -1.90 -8.50 6.48
N GLY A 146 -1.52 -7.37 7.09
CA GLY A 146 -0.66 -7.36 8.28
C GLY A 146 -1.33 -7.94 9.52
N VAL A 147 -2.62 -7.64 9.75
CA VAL A 147 -3.42 -8.22 10.84
C VAL A 147 -3.49 -9.74 10.70
N ASN A 148 -3.80 -10.23 9.49
CA ASN A 148 -3.91 -11.66 9.19
C ASN A 148 -2.57 -12.40 9.33
N ALA A 149 -1.44 -11.70 9.20
CA ALA A 149 -0.10 -12.24 9.44
C ALA A 149 0.38 -12.12 10.91
N GLY A 150 -0.47 -11.61 11.82
CA GLY A 150 -0.10 -11.44 13.23
C GLY A 150 0.97 -10.37 13.49
N MET A 151 1.07 -9.37 12.60
CA MET A 151 2.07 -8.30 12.71
C MET A 151 1.57 -7.12 13.54
N TRP A 152 2.49 -6.27 14.01
CA TRP A 152 2.16 -4.90 14.38
C TRP A 152 1.75 -4.13 13.12
N VAL A 153 0.59 -3.48 13.17
CA VAL A 153 0.02 -2.80 11.99
C VAL A 153 -0.02 -1.30 12.21
N VAL A 154 0.59 -0.56 11.28
CA VAL A 154 0.70 0.90 11.31
C VAL A 154 0.06 1.48 10.04
N GLY A 155 -1.02 2.23 10.21
CA GLY A 155 -1.68 2.94 9.11
C GLY A 155 -1.11 4.33 8.90
N VAL A 156 -0.86 4.75 7.66
CA VAL A 156 -0.36 6.09 7.29
C VAL A 156 -1.46 6.89 6.62
N ILE A 157 -1.74 8.12 7.12
CA ILE A 157 -2.89 8.93 6.68
C ILE A 157 -2.56 9.79 5.45
N PHE A 158 -1.74 10.86 5.65
CA PHE A 158 -1.65 11.99 4.74
C PHE A 158 -0.72 11.78 3.55
N SER A 159 -0.19 10.73 3.24
CA SER A 159 0.49 10.43 1.98
C SER A 159 -0.11 9.20 1.30
N GLY A 160 -1.26 8.76 1.85
CA GLY A 160 -1.85 7.49 1.49
C GLY A 160 -3.09 7.57 0.61
N ASN A 161 -3.48 6.41 0.09
CA ASN A 161 -4.63 6.24 -0.80
C ASN A 161 -5.97 6.62 -0.16
N GLU A 162 -6.15 6.37 1.16
CA GLU A 162 -7.40 6.73 1.85
C GLU A 162 -7.58 8.25 1.99
N PHE A 163 -6.48 9.00 2.01
CA PHE A 163 -6.52 10.46 1.96
C PHE A 163 -6.78 10.98 0.54
N GLY A 164 -6.15 10.37 -0.47
CA GLY A 164 -6.41 10.59 -1.89
C GLY A 164 -6.10 12.00 -2.40
N LYS A 165 -5.20 12.74 -1.73
CA LYS A 165 -4.78 14.10 -2.11
C LYS A 165 -3.27 14.17 -2.22
N THR A 166 -2.81 15.10 -3.07
CA THR A 166 -1.40 15.42 -3.24
C THR A 166 -0.84 16.20 -2.06
N GLU A 167 0.48 16.27 -1.93
CA GLU A 167 1.16 17.09 -0.90
C GLU A 167 0.81 18.58 -1.04
N VAL A 168 0.66 19.07 -2.27
CA VAL A 168 0.23 20.46 -2.53
C VAL A 168 -1.19 20.71 -2.00
N GLU A 169 -2.12 19.81 -2.28
CA GLU A 169 -3.49 19.91 -1.77
C GLU A 169 -3.53 19.79 -0.24
N PHE A 170 -2.72 18.88 0.35
CA PHE A 170 -2.59 18.76 1.80
C PHE A 170 -2.13 20.08 2.45
N ASN A 171 -1.12 20.74 1.87
CA ASN A 171 -0.56 21.97 2.41
C ASN A 171 -1.59 23.12 2.38
N ARG A 172 -2.52 23.11 1.42
CA ARG A 172 -3.60 24.10 1.29
C ARG A 172 -4.79 23.86 2.24
N LEU A 173 -4.88 22.69 2.87
CA LEU A 173 -5.99 22.40 3.79
C LEU A 173 -5.87 23.20 5.07
N SER A 174 -7.03 23.69 5.57
CA SER A 174 -7.15 24.25 6.90
C SER A 174 -6.85 23.21 7.99
N PHE A 175 -6.50 23.69 9.19
CA PHE A 175 -6.32 22.81 10.35
C PHE A 175 -7.59 21.99 10.65
N LYS A 176 -8.77 22.60 10.52
CA LYS A 176 -10.08 21.96 10.71
C LYS A 176 -10.27 20.80 9.73
N ASP A 177 -9.95 20.99 8.45
CA ASP A 177 -10.09 19.95 7.43
C ASP A 177 -9.08 18.82 7.65
N LYS A 178 -7.81 19.13 7.93
CA LYS A 178 -6.82 18.13 8.31
C LYS A 178 -7.29 17.26 9.48
N THR A 179 -7.86 17.90 10.51
CA THR A 179 -8.41 17.20 11.69
C THR A 179 -9.58 16.29 11.32
N LYS A 180 -10.50 16.76 10.45
CA LYS A 180 -11.63 15.97 9.95
C LYS A 180 -11.17 14.76 9.17
N PHE A 181 -10.22 14.92 8.23
CA PHE A 181 -9.64 13.80 7.48
C PHE A 181 -8.94 12.80 8.42
N ARG A 182 -8.09 13.30 9.34
CA ARG A 182 -7.39 12.47 10.34
C ARG A 182 -8.38 11.61 11.13
N LYS A 183 -9.42 12.21 11.72
CA LYS A 183 -10.43 11.48 12.49
C LYS A 183 -11.12 10.41 11.66
N LYS A 184 -11.55 10.74 10.44
CA LYS A 184 -12.24 9.83 9.53
C LYS A 184 -11.38 8.63 9.16
N ILE A 185 -10.13 8.86 8.72
CA ILE A 185 -9.22 7.79 8.25
C ILE A 185 -8.70 6.96 9.42
N LYS A 186 -8.34 7.61 10.54
CA LYS A 186 -7.94 6.92 11.76
C LYS A 186 -9.00 5.92 12.24
N ASN A 187 -10.27 6.33 12.23
CA ASN A 187 -11.38 5.46 12.60
C ASN A 187 -11.51 4.26 11.66
N LYS A 188 -11.35 4.45 10.33
CA LYS A 188 -11.36 3.35 9.38
C LYS A 188 -10.23 2.36 9.66
N PHE A 189 -9.00 2.86 9.87
CA PHE A 189 -7.83 2.01 10.11
C PHE A 189 -7.92 1.26 11.44
N LYS A 190 -8.43 1.93 12.49
CA LYS A 190 -8.67 1.27 13.79
C LYS A 190 -9.71 0.16 13.70
N LYS A 191 -10.79 0.36 12.95
CA LYS A 191 -11.83 -0.67 12.74
C LYS A 191 -11.31 -1.95 12.09
N VAL A 192 -10.24 -1.88 11.30
CA VAL A 192 -9.63 -3.06 10.64
C VAL A 192 -8.41 -3.59 11.40
N GLY A 193 -8.18 -3.15 12.63
CA GLY A 193 -7.16 -3.72 13.51
C GLY A 193 -5.79 -3.01 13.46
N ALA A 194 -5.69 -1.80 12.89
CA ALA A 194 -4.43 -1.07 12.97
C ALA A 194 -4.06 -0.76 14.43
N HIS A 195 -2.90 -1.22 14.88
CA HIS A 195 -2.37 -0.98 16.23
C HIS A 195 -2.03 0.48 16.42
N TYR A 196 -1.40 1.08 15.41
CA TYR A 196 -1.04 2.50 15.39
C TYR A 196 -1.52 3.15 14.10
N VAL A 197 -1.79 4.45 14.17
CA VAL A 197 -2.12 5.26 13.01
C VAL A 197 -1.33 6.55 13.12
N ILE A 198 -0.52 6.83 12.11
CA ILE A 198 0.38 7.99 12.03
C ILE A 198 -0.07 8.93 10.93
N ASP A 199 0.25 10.20 11.08
CA ASP A 199 -0.09 11.20 10.07
C ASP A 199 0.75 11.02 8.80
N THR A 200 2.05 10.84 8.95
CA THR A 200 2.99 10.70 7.85
C THR A 200 4.05 9.64 8.18
N ILE A 201 4.77 9.19 7.17
CA ILE A 201 5.87 8.23 7.35
C ILE A 201 7.00 8.76 8.26
N LYS A 202 7.11 10.07 8.45
CA LYS A 202 8.07 10.72 9.37
C LYS A 202 7.87 10.29 10.82
N ASP A 203 6.67 9.88 11.18
CA ASP A 203 6.30 9.50 12.55
C ASP A 203 6.64 8.03 12.85
N LEU A 204 6.94 7.22 11.82
CA LEU A 204 7.22 5.80 11.97
C LEU A 204 8.40 5.47 12.90
N PRO A 205 9.53 6.20 12.90
CA PRO A 205 10.64 5.95 13.84
C PRO A 205 10.22 5.96 15.31
N LYS A 206 9.30 6.85 15.69
CA LYS A 206 8.73 6.90 17.06
C LYS A 206 7.95 5.62 17.38
N ILE A 207 7.13 5.17 16.42
CA ILE A 207 6.32 3.95 16.60
C ILE A 207 7.20 2.70 16.67
N ILE A 208 8.24 2.61 15.86
CA ILE A 208 9.21 1.51 15.92
C ILE A 208 9.83 1.43 17.32
N LYS A 209 10.29 2.54 17.91
CA LYS A 209 10.84 2.56 19.26
C LYS A 209 9.84 2.06 20.29
N ILE A 210 8.56 2.48 20.22
CA ILE A 210 7.50 2.01 21.13
C ILE A 210 7.25 0.51 20.96
N ILE A 211 7.21 0.00 19.72
CA ILE A 211 6.99 -1.43 19.48
C ILE A 211 8.19 -2.25 19.99
N GLN A 212 9.41 -1.79 19.77
CA GLN A 212 10.62 -2.46 20.26
C GLN A 212 10.60 -2.69 21.78
N THR A 213 10.01 -1.80 22.59
CA THR A 213 9.88 -2.01 24.04
C THR A 213 8.81 -3.07 24.41
N ARG A 214 7.98 -3.49 23.46
CA ARG A 214 6.89 -4.47 23.65
C ARG A 214 7.18 -5.84 23.07
N ILE A 215 8.18 -5.94 22.22
CA ILE A 215 8.68 -7.23 21.68
C ILE A 215 9.65 -7.79 22.72
N LYS A 216 9.23 -8.90 23.34
CA LYS A 216 10.04 -9.67 24.29
C LYS A 216 10.76 -10.79 23.56
#